data_331abd1f899c9faa1d15f87fa78bc059
#
_entry.id   331abd1f899c9faa1d15f87fa78bc059
#
_cell.length_a   1.000
_cell.length_b   1.000
_cell.length_c   1.000
_cell.angle_alpha   90.00
_cell.angle_beta   90.00
_cell.angle_gamma   90.00
#
_symmetry.space_group_name_H-M   'P 1'
#
loop_
_entity.id
_entity.type
_entity.pdbx_description
1 polymer ?
#
loop_
_entity_poly.entity_id
_entity_poly.type
_entity_poly.pdbx_seq_one_letter_code
_entity_poly.pdbx_strand_id
1 'polypeptide(L)'
;MPSLMKHINVIGRCGGMFRSERLKDTDLSSCHTSYILSICHAPGISQDQLARRICINRSNVTRQLTYLEEHGYVERRQSESDRRVLLVYPTQRALDILPTVKAVVREWNEFITEGFSADELEQLEDMLERIAQKARDYDRLTGGNE
;
A
#
# COMPACT_ATOMS: atom_id res chain seq x y z
N MET A 1 -16.42 -0.25 22.55
CA MET A 1 -15.57 -0.20 21.35
C MET A 1 -15.44 -1.53 20.60
N PRO A 2 -16.22 -2.56 20.93
CA PRO A 2 -16.01 -3.88 20.30
C PRO A 2 -16.20 -3.92 18.78
N SER A 3 -16.86 -2.94 18.19
CA SER A 3 -17.17 -2.93 16.76
C SER A 3 -16.13 -2.25 15.85
N LEU A 4 -15.18 -1.47 16.40
CA LEU A 4 -14.22 -0.71 15.59
C LEU A 4 -13.44 -1.61 14.63
N MET A 5 -12.73 -2.60 15.16
CA MET A 5 -11.92 -3.52 14.33
C MET A 5 -12.77 -4.39 13.42
N LYS A 6 -14.00 -4.73 13.82
CA LYS A 6 -14.94 -5.44 12.95
C LYS A 6 -15.23 -4.61 11.69
N HIS A 7 -15.52 -3.32 11.84
CA HIS A 7 -15.80 -2.45 10.69
C HIS A 7 -14.57 -2.23 9.82
N ILE A 8 -13.41 -1.95 10.42
CA ILE A 8 -12.15 -1.80 9.68
C ILE A 8 -11.85 -3.05 8.86
N ASN A 9 -11.99 -4.24 9.47
CA ASN A 9 -11.73 -5.50 8.79
C ASN A 9 -12.70 -5.77 7.64
N VAL A 10 -13.99 -5.45 7.80
CA VAL A 10 -15.00 -5.59 6.73
C VAL A 10 -14.64 -4.67 5.56
N ILE A 11 -14.37 -3.39 5.84
CA ILE A 11 -13.98 -2.41 4.81
C ILE A 11 -12.73 -2.88 4.05
N GLY A 12 -11.72 -3.35 4.79
CA GLY A 12 -10.48 -3.86 4.20
C GLY A 12 -10.71 -5.08 3.29
N ARG A 13 -11.50 -6.06 3.74
CA ARG A 13 -11.81 -7.26 2.94
C ARG A 13 -12.63 -6.93 1.71
N CYS A 14 -13.69 -6.15 1.85
CA CYS A 14 -14.51 -5.73 0.72
C CYS A 14 -13.70 -4.88 -0.29
N GLY A 15 -12.85 -3.98 0.20
CA GLY A 15 -11.94 -3.22 -0.64
C GLY A 15 -10.94 -4.11 -1.39
N GLY A 16 -10.44 -5.17 -0.73
CA GLY A 16 -9.59 -6.18 -1.38
C GLY A 16 -10.30 -6.92 -2.51
N MET A 17 -11.55 -7.34 -2.30
CA MET A 17 -12.36 -7.98 -3.34
C MET A 17 -12.64 -7.03 -4.52
N PHE A 18 -12.97 -5.78 -4.24
CA PHE A 18 -13.17 -4.77 -5.26
C PHE A 18 -11.90 -4.57 -6.11
N ARG A 19 -10.75 -4.39 -5.48
CA ARG A 19 -9.48 -4.21 -6.19
C ARG A 19 -9.12 -5.45 -7.02
N SER A 20 -9.32 -6.65 -6.48
CA SER A 20 -9.07 -7.89 -7.22
C SER A 20 -9.92 -8.00 -8.48
N GLU A 21 -11.20 -7.65 -8.40
CA GLU A 21 -12.10 -7.65 -9.57
C GLU A 21 -11.66 -6.61 -10.62
N ARG A 22 -11.29 -5.41 -10.17
CA ARG A 22 -10.86 -4.33 -11.08
C ARG A 22 -9.50 -4.57 -11.73
N LEU A 23 -8.65 -5.39 -11.11
CA LEU A 23 -7.30 -5.68 -11.60
C LEU A 23 -7.19 -7.08 -12.22
N LYS A 24 -8.29 -7.82 -12.37
CA LYS A 24 -8.28 -9.22 -12.83
C LYS A 24 -7.65 -9.44 -14.21
N ASP A 25 -7.69 -8.45 -15.08
CA ASP A 25 -7.09 -8.51 -16.42
C ASP A 25 -5.63 -8.02 -16.46
N THR A 26 -5.04 -7.81 -15.29
CA THR A 26 -3.64 -7.43 -15.10
C THR A 26 -2.89 -8.52 -14.35
N ASP A 27 -1.57 -8.40 -14.28
CA ASP A 27 -0.74 -9.28 -13.44
C ASP A 27 -0.73 -8.84 -11.96
N LEU A 28 -1.46 -7.78 -11.61
CA LEU A 28 -1.51 -7.24 -10.26
C LEU A 28 -2.66 -7.84 -9.46
N SER A 29 -2.38 -8.18 -8.21
CA SER A 29 -3.41 -8.51 -7.21
C SER A 29 -3.74 -7.30 -6.35
N SER A 30 -4.77 -7.42 -5.51
CA SER A 30 -5.22 -6.34 -4.63
C SER A 30 -4.12 -5.79 -3.71
N CYS A 31 -3.20 -6.64 -3.25
CA CYS A 31 -2.11 -6.22 -2.38
C CYS A 31 -1.06 -5.35 -3.08
N HIS A 32 -0.95 -5.43 -4.41
CA HIS A 32 0.05 -4.70 -5.17
C HIS A 32 -0.26 -3.21 -5.34
N THR A 33 -1.49 -2.77 -5.10
CA THR A 33 -1.87 -1.35 -5.25
C THR A 33 -1.03 -0.43 -4.39
N SER A 34 -0.80 -0.79 -3.12
CA SER A 34 0.02 -0.01 -2.20
C SER A 34 1.49 0.03 -2.61
N TYR A 35 2.02 -1.05 -3.18
CA TYR A 35 3.39 -1.10 -3.72
C TYR A 35 3.55 -0.15 -4.91
N ILE A 36 2.70 -0.27 -5.91
CA ILE A 36 2.76 0.57 -7.12
C ILE A 36 2.64 2.05 -6.75
N LEU A 37 1.66 2.42 -5.90
CA LEU A 37 1.48 3.79 -5.46
C LEU A 37 2.70 4.33 -4.72
N SER A 38 3.26 3.55 -3.79
CA SER A 38 4.40 3.99 -2.97
C SER A 38 5.69 4.11 -3.78
N ILE A 39 5.97 3.14 -4.65
CA ILE A 39 7.20 3.12 -5.46
C ILE A 39 7.17 4.21 -6.52
N CYS A 40 6.03 4.43 -7.18
CA CYS A 40 5.88 5.51 -8.15
C CYS A 40 5.92 6.91 -7.50
N HIS A 41 5.45 7.02 -6.24
CA HIS A 41 5.52 8.28 -5.48
C HIS A 41 6.94 8.61 -5.02
N ALA A 42 7.72 7.60 -4.63
CA ALA A 42 9.08 7.75 -4.11
C ALA A 42 10.06 6.79 -4.81
N PRO A 43 10.39 7.03 -6.10
CA PRO A 43 11.37 6.21 -6.80
C PRO A 43 12.71 6.19 -6.06
N GLY A 44 13.31 5.00 -5.91
CA GLY A 44 14.53 4.82 -5.14
C GLY A 44 14.30 4.59 -3.64
N ILE A 45 13.05 4.43 -3.22
CA ILE A 45 12.73 4.02 -1.85
C ILE A 45 13.43 2.69 -1.51
N SER A 46 14.03 2.58 -0.32
CA SER A 46 14.61 1.29 0.10
C SER A 46 13.51 0.28 0.44
N GLN A 47 13.82 -1.02 0.35
CA GLN A 47 12.88 -2.06 0.75
C GLN A 47 12.43 -1.91 2.21
N ASP A 48 13.33 -1.51 3.11
CA ASP A 48 12.99 -1.28 4.52
C ASP A 48 12.08 -0.07 4.72
N GLN A 49 12.32 1.02 4.01
CA GLN A 49 11.44 2.20 4.03
C GLN A 49 10.06 1.86 3.46
N LEU A 50 10.01 1.08 2.39
CA LEU A 50 8.75 0.63 1.79
C LEU A 50 7.95 -0.23 2.78
N ALA A 51 8.60 -1.21 3.42
CA ALA A 51 7.98 -2.06 4.44
C ALA A 51 7.36 -1.24 5.57
N ARG A 52 8.08 -0.23 6.08
CA ARG A 52 7.57 0.68 7.11
C ARG A 52 6.40 1.54 6.61
N ARG A 53 6.50 2.04 5.39
CA ARG A 53 5.47 2.91 4.80
C ARG A 53 4.14 2.20 4.63
N ILE A 54 4.16 0.96 4.14
CA ILE A 54 2.95 0.17 3.90
C ILE A 54 2.58 -0.75 5.06
N CYS A 55 3.36 -0.73 6.15
CA CYS A 55 3.17 -1.55 7.37
C CYS A 55 3.05 -3.05 7.08
N ILE A 56 3.99 -3.59 6.29
CA ILE A 56 4.08 -5.01 5.95
C ILE A 56 5.45 -5.52 6.36
N ASN A 57 5.55 -6.76 6.84
CA ASN A 57 6.82 -7.33 7.26
C ASN A 57 7.80 -7.48 6.09
N ARG A 58 9.09 -7.45 6.40
CA ARG A 58 10.18 -7.46 5.42
C ARG A 58 10.15 -8.68 4.49
N SER A 59 9.86 -9.87 5.02
CA SER A 59 9.83 -11.10 4.23
C SER A 59 8.71 -11.08 3.19
N ASN A 60 7.54 -10.56 3.55
CA ASN A 60 6.44 -10.37 2.63
C ASN A 60 6.76 -9.32 1.55
N VAL A 61 7.36 -8.19 1.95
CA VAL A 61 7.80 -7.14 1.01
C VAL A 61 8.81 -7.72 0.00
N THR A 62 9.81 -8.46 0.45
CA THR A 62 10.78 -9.10 -0.44
C THR A 62 10.11 -10.03 -1.43
N ARG A 63 9.17 -10.86 -0.99
CA ARG A 63 8.44 -11.79 -1.84
C ARG A 63 7.58 -11.06 -2.89
N GLN A 64 6.86 -10.02 -2.48
CA GLN A 64 6.01 -9.25 -3.39
C GLN A 64 6.85 -8.43 -4.39
N LEU A 65 7.98 -7.88 -3.96
CA LEU A 65 8.89 -7.18 -4.86
C LEU A 65 9.55 -8.14 -5.86
N THR A 66 9.85 -9.37 -5.47
CA THR A 66 10.33 -10.39 -6.40
C THR A 66 9.28 -10.67 -7.48
N TYR A 67 8.02 -10.84 -7.09
CA TYR A 67 6.91 -10.99 -8.03
C TYR A 67 6.81 -9.79 -8.99
N LEU A 68 6.81 -8.57 -8.45
CA LEU A 68 6.68 -7.35 -9.26
C LEU A 68 7.87 -7.13 -10.19
N GLU A 69 9.07 -7.53 -9.78
CA GLU A 69 10.27 -7.48 -10.62
C GLU A 69 10.20 -8.50 -11.76
N GLU A 70 9.81 -9.74 -11.47
CA GLU A 70 9.63 -10.79 -12.47
C GLU A 70 8.56 -10.44 -13.51
N HIS A 71 7.54 -9.69 -13.12
CA HIS A 71 6.48 -9.21 -14.01
C HIS A 71 6.78 -7.83 -14.65
N GLY A 72 7.99 -7.31 -14.43
CA GLY A 72 8.47 -6.11 -15.11
C GLY A 72 7.94 -4.78 -14.58
N TYR A 73 7.39 -4.73 -13.37
CA TYR A 73 6.88 -3.50 -12.76
C TYR A 73 7.92 -2.71 -11.98
N VAL A 74 8.90 -3.38 -11.41
CA VAL A 74 9.94 -2.73 -10.61
C VAL A 74 11.33 -3.24 -10.96
N GLU A 75 12.34 -2.45 -10.62
CA GLU A 75 13.75 -2.83 -10.59
C GLU A 75 14.28 -2.63 -9.18
N ARG A 76 15.06 -3.59 -8.69
CA ARG A 76 15.81 -3.44 -7.43
C ARG A 76 17.27 -3.24 -7.74
N ARG A 77 17.88 -2.25 -7.12
CA ARG A 77 19.30 -1.91 -7.26
C ARG A 77 19.96 -1.83 -5.90
N GLN A 78 21.19 -2.30 -5.79
CA GLN A 78 21.97 -2.08 -4.58
C GLN A 78 22.29 -0.59 -4.43
N SER A 79 22.20 -0.07 -3.20
CA SER A 79 22.65 1.28 -2.89
C SER A 79 24.17 1.38 -3.06
N GLU A 80 24.66 2.44 -3.69
CA GLU A 80 26.09 2.70 -3.85
C GLU A 80 26.77 2.97 -2.50
N SER A 81 26.07 3.57 -1.56
CA SER A 81 26.58 3.90 -0.23
C SER A 81 26.56 2.72 0.75
N ASP A 82 25.65 1.76 0.59
CA ASP A 82 25.55 0.55 1.39
C ASP A 82 24.96 -0.60 0.55
N ARG A 83 25.80 -1.54 0.15
CA ARG A 83 25.40 -2.69 -0.70
C ARG A 83 24.40 -3.64 -0.05
N ARG A 84 24.18 -3.55 1.26
CA ARG A 84 23.17 -4.33 1.97
C ARG A 84 21.76 -3.75 1.76
N VAL A 85 21.67 -2.51 1.29
CA VAL A 85 20.41 -1.79 1.07
C VAL A 85 20.01 -1.95 -0.39
N LEU A 86 18.79 -2.44 -0.61
CA LEU A 86 18.15 -2.51 -1.92
C LEU A 86 17.21 -1.33 -2.11
N LEU A 87 17.40 -0.61 -3.22
CA LEU A 87 16.56 0.50 -3.65
C LEU A 87 15.59 0.02 -4.73
N VAL A 88 14.35 0.48 -4.67
CA VAL A 88 13.28 0.05 -5.57
C VAL A 88 12.88 1.19 -6.49
N TYR A 89 12.85 0.92 -7.77
CA TYR A 89 12.48 1.88 -8.81
C TYR A 89 11.30 1.36 -9.64
N PRO A 90 10.35 2.21 -10.01
CA PRO A 90 9.31 1.84 -10.96
C PRO A 90 9.90 1.72 -12.36
N THR A 91 9.40 0.76 -13.13
CA THR A 91 9.65 0.67 -14.58
C THR A 91 8.62 1.52 -15.34
N GLN A 92 8.80 1.65 -16.65
CA GLN A 92 7.80 2.29 -17.50
C GLN A 92 6.45 1.56 -17.40
N ARG A 93 6.46 0.23 -17.26
CA ARG A 93 5.25 -0.56 -17.07
C ARG A 93 4.48 -0.15 -15.82
N ALA A 94 5.18 0.09 -14.71
CA ALA A 94 4.54 0.61 -13.48
C ALA A 94 3.95 2.00 -13.69
N LEU A 95 4.67 2.89 -14.37
CA LEU A 95 4.18 4.23 -14.68
C LEU A 95 2.96 4.19 -15.61
N ASP A 96 2.91 3.26 -16.54
CA ASP A 96 1.78 3.09 -17.45
C ASP A 96 0.53 2.56 -16.76
N ILE A 97 0.66 1.66 -15.77
CA ILE A 97 -0.46 1.11 -14.99
C ILE A 97 -0.91 2.04 -13.85
N LEU A 98 -0.07 2.99 -13.44
CA LEU A 98 -0.35 3.88 -12.31
C LEU A 98 -1.69 4.62 -12.39
N PRO A 99 -2.12 5.18 -13.55
CA PRO A 99 -3.44 5.81 -13.66
C PRO A 99 -4.59 4.83 -13.36
N THR A 100 -4.47 3.59 -13.81
CA THR A 100 -5.46 2.54 -13.53
C THR A 100 -5.52 2.22 -12.03
N VAL A 101 -4.37 2.04 -11.39
CA VAL A 101 -4.28 1.78 -9.95
C VAL A 101 -4.89 2.94 -9.14
N LYS A 102 -4.56 4.18 -9.51
CA LYS A 102 -5.14 5.38 -8.88
C LYS A 102 -6.67 5.44 -9.05
N ALA A 103 -7.16 5.12 -10.25
CA ALA A 103 -8.59 5.10 -10.54
C ALA A 103 -9.33 4.05 -9.68
N VAL A 104 -8.77 2.86 -9.55
CA VAL A 104 -9.35 1.79 -8.71
C VAL A 104 -9.47 2.21 -7.25
N VAL A 105 -8.44 2.84 -6.70
CA VAL A 105 -8.48 3.34 -5.31
C VAL A 105 -9.49 4.47 -5.16
N ARG A 106 -9.51 5.42 -6.10
CA ARG A 106 -10.47 6.53 -6.09
C ARG A 106 -11.92 6.04 -6.17
N GLU A 107 -12.24 5.15 -7.11
CA GLU A 107 -13.58 4.60 -7.27
C GLU A 107 -14.08 3.90 -6.00
N TRP A 108 -13.21 3.14 -5.35
CA TRP A 108 -13.54 2.50 -4.07
C TRP A 108 -13.85 3.54 -2.99
N ASN A 109 -12.98 4.54 -2.84
CA ASN A 109 -13.17 5.59 -1.85
C ASN A 109 -14.48 6.36 -2.09
N GLU A 110 -14.75 6.77 -3.32
CA GLU A 110 -15.98 7.45 -3.70
C GLU A 110 -17.21 6.61 -3.37
N PHE A 111 -17.17 5.33 -3.69
CA PHE A 111 -18.29 4.41 -3.44
C PHE A 111 -18.59 4.26 -1.95
N ILE A 112 -17.58 3.99 -1.12
CA ILE A 112 -17.81 3.76 0.33
C ILE A 112 -18.12 5.03 1.11
N THR A 113 -17.85 6.19 0.54
CA THR A 113 -18.08 7.49 1.20
C THR A 113 -19.29 8.22 0.62
N GLU A 114 -20.04 7.58 -0.25
CA GLU A 114 -21.28 8.14 -0.80
C GLU A 114 -22.25 8.55 0.32
N GLY A 115 -22.78 9.76 0.25
CA GLY A 115 -23.73 10.28 1.25
C GLY A 115 -23.11 11.00 2.43
N PHE A 116 -21.78 11.00 2.55
CA PHE A 116 -21.08 11.80 3.57
C PHE A 116 -20.80 13.21 3.07
N SER A 117 -20.91 14.21 3.94
CA SER A 117 -20.49 15.57 3.64
C SER A 117 -18.98 15.71 3.61
N ALA A 118 -18.46 16.78 3.03
CA ALA A 118 -17.02 17.09 3.03
C ALA A 118 -16.47 17.22 4.45
N ASP A 119 -17.23 17.88 5.35
CA ASP A 119 -16.82 18.05 6.75
C ASP A 119 -16.78 16.71 7.50
N GLU A 120 -17.74 15.82 7.26
CA GLU A 120 -17.74 14.47 7.84
C GLU A 120 -16.55 13.65 7.38
N LEU A 121 -16.20 13.75 6.10
CA LEU A 121 -15.04 13.04 5.52
C LEU A 121 -13.72 13.57 6.10
N GLU A 122 -13.57 14.88 6.24
CA GLU A 122 -12.38 15.48 6.86
C GLU A 122 -12.20 15.02 8.30
N GLN A 123 -13.28 15.01 9.09
CA GLN A 123 -13.24 14.51 10.46
C GLN A 123 -12.91 13.03 10.54
N LEU A 124 -13.50 12.22 9.66
CA LEU A 124 -13.23 10.78 9.58
C LEU A 124 -11.77 10.52 9.25
N GLU A 125 -11.21 11.23 8.28
CA GLU A 125 -9.82 11.10 7.86
C GLU A 125 -8.86 11.44 9.01
N ASP A 126 -9.09 12.56 9.73
CA ASP A 126 -8.31 12.94 10.92
C ASP A 126 -8.35 11.83 11.98
N MET A 127 -9.54 11.31 12.28
CA MET A 127 -9.67 10.26 13.29
C MET A 127 -8.97 8.96 12.87
N LEU A 128 -9.09 8.56 11.62
CA LEU A 128 -8.43 7.36 11.09
C LEU A 128 -6.90 7.51 11.07
N GLU A 129 -6.39 8.68 10.68
CA GLU A 129 -4.93 8.94 10.72
C GLU A 129 -4.38 8.85 12.14
N ARG A 130 -5.08 9.41 13.13
CA ARG A 130 -4.70 9.30 14.54
C ARG A 130 -4.70 7.85 15.04
N ILE A 131 -5.67 7.06 14.63
CA ILE A 131 -5.73 5.62 14.94
C ILE A 131 -4.59 4.87 14.26
N ALA A 132 -4.36 5.13 12.99
CA ALA A 132 -3.29 4.51 12.21
C ALA A 132 -1.91 4.84 12.79
N GLN A 133 -1.69 6.09 13.22
CA GLN A 133 -0.44 6.50 13.87
C GLN A 133 -0.20 5.73 15.18
N LYS A 134 -1.23 5.57 16.00
CA LYS A 134 -1.13 4.75 17.22
C LYS A 134 -0.79 3.29 16.92
N ALA A 135 -1.35 2.73 15.87
CA ALA A 135 -1.04 1.36 15.43
C ALA A 135 0.43 1.23 15.01
N ARG A 136 0.95 2.20 14.27
CA ARG A 136 2.38 2.26 13.89
C ARG A 136 3.31 2.38 15.10
N ASP A 137 2.92 3.18 16.08
CA ASP A 137 3.71 3.37 17.30
C ASP A 137 3.80 2.08 18.12
N TYR A 138 2.73 1.30 18.18
CA TYR A 138 2.75 -0.01 18.84
C TYR A 138 3.77 -0.97 18.20
N ASP A 139 3.83 -1.03 16.88
CA ASP A 139 4.79 -1.87 16.15
C ASP A 139 6.24 -1.47 16.45
N ARG A 140 6.52 -0.17 16.55
CA ARG A 140 7.86 0.33 16.93
C ARG A 140 8.23 -0.02 18.37
N LEU A 141 7.27 0.06 19.30
CA LEU A 141 7.52 -0.23 20.73
C LEU A 141 7.77 -1.71 20.99
N THR A 142 7.17 -2.60 20.22
CA THR A 142 7.33 -4.04 20.35
C THR A 142 8.52 -4.60 19.56
N GLY A 143 9.26 -3.72 18.86
CA GLY A 143 10.42 -4.09 18.04
C GLY A 143 9.97 -4.99 16.90
N GLY A 144 9.25 -4.39 15.93
CA GLY A 144 8.59 -5.09 14.83
C GLY A 144 9.28 -6.42 14.49
N ASN A 145 8.61 -7.50 14.78
CA ASN A 145 9.17 -8.85 14.66
C ASN A 145 9.74 -9.05 13.26
N GLU A 146 11.02 -9.37 13.23
CA GLU A 146 11.82 -9.76 12.08
C GLU A 146 11.15 -10.87 11.26
#